data_22d2b92966e87aedbdce186f9956402c
#
_entry.id   22d2b92966e87aedbdce186f9956402c
#
_cell.length_a   1.000
_cell.length_b   1.000
_cell.length_c   1.000
_cell.angle_alpha   90.00
_cell.angle_beta   90.00
_cell.angle_gamma   90.00
#
_symmetry.space_group_name_H-M   'P 1'
#
loop_
_entity.id
_entity.type
_entity.pdbx_description
1 polymer ?
#
loop_
_entity_poly.entity_id
_entity_poly.type
_entity_poly.pdbx_seq_one_letter_code
_entity_poly.pdbx_strand_id
1 'polypeptide(L)'
;MLSEFQKSWRKSRSRQLLVLSAGTLQSGVQGVFIDIGDAGWAIGAHSFVPYPAGLQEFIESMLNGGGSLSPAEYAVHDRRLSFCIAECAKNVLAQVPETHKNPHCAIVNTLQLYKTPAGAQERWCLELGDPLAAAMALKVPVLTGFMRQSLLNDGSGELPLADGHRAIAAKAGGDFIIANIGILSRMAIVLAGDQKAAFDSDIGPGTLLLNLAARECGCAEGFDRDGTAALSGTVHDAALEALMSLDWFLKPFPKEATFAIFRGLCSHGSLTPLSPRDKLATLTAFSARLIFDCVRREYKDISGLNALWIAGGGAHNQALINYLEVWFGAGKIKSTAELGIPPEAYIPTALGLAAASYLDNAGKDAREAGFGEWVLT
;
A
#
# COMPACT_ATOMS: atom_id res chain seq x y z
N MET A 1 28.55 11.19 10.37
CA MET A 1 27.12 11.34 10.71
C MET A 1 26.34 10.04 10.50
N LEU A 2 26.18 9.53 9.27
CA LEU A 2 25.41 8.29 9.01
C LEU A 2 25.97 7.05 9.77
N SER A 3 27.29 6.86 9.78
CA SER A 3 27.91 5.76 10.51
C SER A 3 27.73 5.83 12.04
N GLU A 4 27.64 7.04 12.58
CA GLU A 4 27.37 7.26 14.02
C GLU A 4 25.90 7.00 14.33
N PHE A 5 24.99 7.45 13.45
CA PHE A 5 23.57 7.13 13.56
C PHE A 5 23.33 5.60 13.54
N GLN A 6 23.90 4.88 12.58
CA GLN A 6 23.76 3.42 12.48
C GLN A 6 24.34 2.69 13.70
N LYS A 7 25.45 3.19 14.27
CA LYS A 7 25.99 2.66 15.53
C LYS A 7 25.07 2.94 16.71
N SER A 8 24.48 4.13 16.79
CA SER A 8 23.50 4.49 17.83
C SER A 8 22.25 3.64 17.72
N TRP A 9 21.70 3.48 16.49
CA TRP A 9 20.56 2.62 16.22
C TRP A 9 20.75 1.22 16.78
N ARG A 10 21.87 0.56 16.44
CA ARG A 10 22.15 -0.83 16.86
C ARG A 10 22.41 -0.99 18.35
N LYS A 11 22.85 0.05 19.04
CA LYS A 11 23.08 0.03 20.49
C LYS A 11 21.82 0.29 21.30
N SER A 12 20.81 0.88 20.70
CA SER A 12 19.57 1.22 21.40
C SER A 12 18.70 -0.01 21.61
N ARG A 13 18.24 -0.22 22.85
CA ARG A 13 17.27 -1.27 23.20
C ARG A 13 15.83 -0.89 22.81
N SER A 14 15.54 0.40 22.74
CA SER A 14 14.27 0.92 22.29
C SER A 14 14.51 1.83 21.09
N ARG A 15 13.90 1.53 19.97
CA ARG A 15 14.08 2.23 18.69
C ARG A 15 12.74 2.72 18.18
N GLN A 16 12.69 3.96 17.75
CA GLN A 16 11.48 4.60 17.29
C GLN A 16 11.64 5.05 15.84
N LEU A 17 10.64 4.71 15.03
CA LEU A 17 10.53 5.13 13.66
C LEU A 17 9.23 5.90 13.45
N LEU A 18 9.32 7.01 12.72
CA LEU A 18 8.15 7.67 12.15
C LEU A 18 8.10 7.34 10.67
N VAL A 19 7.04 6.69 10.22
CA VAL A 19 6.86 6.31 8.81
C VAL A 19 5.74 7.13 8.21
N LEU A 20 6.03 7.78 7.09
CA LEU A 20 5.09 8.63 6.35
C LEU A 20 4.98 8.09 4.92
N SER A 21 3.80 7.74 4.49
CA SER A 21 3.58 7.16 3.17
C SER A 21 2.51 7.92 2.41
N ALA A 22 2.93 8.57 1.33
CA ALA A 22 2.05 9.11 0.33
C ALA A 22 1.68 7.99 -0.64
N GLY A 23 0.50 7.43 -0.48
CA GLY A 23 0.03 6.35 -1.35
C GLY A 23 -0.41 6.87 -2.72
N THR A 24 -0.14 6.09 -3.75
CA THR A 24 -0.34 6.46 -5.18
C THR A 24 -1.79 6.84 -5.50
N LEU A 25 -2.75 6.37 -4.73
CA LEU A 25 -4.18 6.62 -4.92
C LEU A 25 -4.93 6.65 -3.59
N GLN A 26 -4.21 6.69 -2.48
CA GLN A 26 -4.79 7.09 -1.23
C GLN A 26 -5.06 8.59 -1.33
N SER A 27 -6.24 8.99 -0.93
CA SER A 27 -6.62 10.40 -0.91
C SER A 27 -5.86 11.21 0.14
N GLY A 28 -4.63 10.78 0.52
CA GLY A 28 -3.85 11.42 1.56
C GLY A 28 -2.54 10.73 1.92
N VAL A 29 -1.91 11.22 2.98
CA VAL A 29 -0.69 10.68 3.59
C VAL A 29 -1.06 9.89 4.84
N GLN A 30 -0.59 8.65 4.91
CA GLN A 30 -0.65 7.81 6.11
C GLN A 30 0.64 7.96 6.91
N GLY A 31 0.51 8.13 8.23
CA GLY A 31 1.63 8.21 9.15
C GLY A 31 1.50 7.19 10.28
N VAL A 32 2.57 6.50 10.61
CA VAL A 32 2.63 5.58 11.75
C VAL A 32 3.89 5.84 12.57
N PHE A 33 3.77 5.72 13.89
CA PHE A 33 4.89 5.68 14.81
C PHE A 33 5.09 4.26 15.28
N ILE A 34 6.29 3.71 15.06
CA ILE A 34 6.61 2.32 15.42
C ILE A 34 7.65 2.33 16.53
N ASP A 35 7.30 1.69 17.65
CA ASP A 35 8.21 1.35 18.72
C ASP A 35 8.75 -0.07 18.52
N ILE A 36 10.07 -0.23 18.59
CA ILE A 36 10.75 -1.52 18.44
C ILE A 36 11.63 -1.73 19.68
N GLY A 37 11.35 -2.78 20.44
CA GLY A 37 12.06 -3.13 21.65
C GLY A 37 12.33 -4.63 21.76
N ASP A 38 12.83 -5.06 22.92
CA ASP A 38 13.17 -6.48 23.17
C ASP A 38 11.94 -7.42 23.09
N ALA A 39 10.75 -6.89 23.35
CA ALA A 39 9.47 -7.64 23.25
C ALA A 39 8.88 -7.69 21.84
N GLY A 40 9.56 -7.12 20.84
CA GLY A 40 9.08 -6.98 19.48
C GLY A 40 8.73 -5.55 19.11
N TRP A 41 7.75 -5.37 18.23
CA TRP A 41 7.33 -4.05 17.74
C TRP A 41 5.85 -3.78 18.02
N ALA A 42 5.51 -2.49 18.11
CA ALA A 42 4.14 -2.01 18.26
C ALA A 42 3.94 -0.67 17.54
N ILE A 43 2.70 -0.39 17.15
CA ILE A 43 2.30 0.94 16.66
C ILE A 43 1.90 1.78 17.86
N GLY A 44 2.64 2.86 18.12
CA GLY A 44 2.39 3.81 19.18
C GLY A 44 1.39 4.90 18.82
N ALA A 45 1.33 5.27 17.52
CA ALA A 45 0.40 6.28 17.00
C ALA A 45 0.18 6.09 15.51
N HIS A 46 -0.94 6.59 15.01
CA HIS A 46 -1.32 6.57 13.59
C HIS A 46 -2.10 7.84 13.24
N SER A 47 -1.88 8.38 12.06
CA SER A 47 -2.63 9.54 11.55
C SER A 47 -2.79 9.46 10.03
N PHE A 48 -3.84 10.10 9.55
CA PHE A 48 -4.11 10.29 8.14
C PHE A 48 -4.34 11.78 7.85
N VAL A 49 -3.71 12.28 6.79
CA VAL A 49 -3.92 13.64 6.29
C VAL A 49 -4.41 13.54 4.85
N PRO A 50 -5.67 13.93 4.57
CA PRO A 50 -6.22 13.89 3.22
C PRO A 50 -5.51 14.89 2.30
N TYR A 51 -5.42 14.55 1.01
CA TYR A 51 -4.95 15.51 0.02
C TYR A 51 -5.98 16.65 -0.14
N PRO A 52 -5.53 17.92 -0.25
CA PRO A 52 -6.42 18.99 -0.67
C PRO A 52 -7.00 18.69 -2.07
N ALA A 53 -8.24 19.12 -2.32
CA ALA A 53 -8.97 18.79 -3.54
C ALA A 53 -8.13 19.01 -4.83
N GLY A 54 -7.52 20.17 -5.00
CA GLY A 54 -6.72 20.46 -6.19
C GLY A 54 -5.43 19.62 -6.32
N LEU A 55 -4.90 19.02 -5.23
CA LEU A 55 -3.81 18.05 -5.30
C LEU A 55 -4.33 16.68 -5.71
N GLN A 56 -5.46 16.26 -5.18
CA GLN A 56 -6.08 14.99 -5.54
C GLN A 56 -6.46 14.95 -7.02
N GLU A 57 -7.13 15.99 -7.52
CA GLU A 57 -7.49 16.13 -8.94
C GLU A 57 -6.27 16.09 -9.86
N PHE A 58 -5.20 16.76 -9.48
CA PHE A 58 -3.93 16.72 -10.21
C PHE A 58 -3.35 15.30 -10.27
N ILE A 59 -3.26 14.61 -9.12
CA ILE A 59 -2.75 13.24 -9.04
C ILE A 59 -3.60 12.30 -9.91
N GLU A 60 -4.93 12.37 -9.80
CA GLU A 60 -5.84 11.57 -10.60
C GLU A 60 -5.66 11.84 -12.10
N SER A 61 -5.49 13.10 -12.52
CA SER A 61 -5.24 13.48 -13.91
C SER A 61 -3.94 12.87 -14.42
N MET A 62 -2.85 12.98 -13.67
CA MET A 62 -1.55 12.44 -14.05
C MET A 62 -1.56 10.91 -14.19
N LEU A 63 -2.16 10.21 -13.23
CA LEU A 63 -2.27 8.75 -13.24
C LEU A 63 -3.19 8.23 -14.37
N ASN A 64 -4.09 9.07 -14.85
CA ASN A 64 -4.95 8.77 -16.01
C ASN A 64 -4.24 8.95 -17.36
N GLY A 65 -2.97 9.30 -17.39
CA GLY A 65 -2.23 9.59 -18.62
C GLY A 65 -2.66 10.92 -19.25
N GLY A 66 -3.30 11.81 -18.48
CA GLY A 66 -3.82 13.08 -18.95
C GLY A 66 -2.78 14.20 -18.84
N GLY A 67 -2.35 14.71 -19.99
CA GLY A 67 -1.76 16.02 -20.09
C GLY A 67 -0.22 16.08 -20.09
N SER A 68 0.28 17.22 -20.54
CA SER A 68 1.66 17.64 -20.36
C SER A 68 1.81 18.26 -18.97
N LEU A 69 2.80 17.82 -18.20
CA LEU A 69 3.15 18.40 -16.92
C LEU A 69 4.15 19.54 -17.13
N SER A 70 3.77 20.75 -16.78
CA SER A 70 4.72 21.87 -16.77
C SER A 70 5.59 21.83 -15.50
N PRO A 71 6.83 22.31 -15.56
CA PRO A 71 7.69 22.42 -14.37
C PRO A 71 7.06 23.26 -13.24
N ALA A 72 6.28 24.28 -13.57
CA ALA A 72 5.60 25.12 -12.59
C ALA A 72 4.47 24.36 -11.87
N GLU A 73 3.65 23.59 -12.60
CA GLU A 73 2.62 22.76 -12.02
C GLU A 73 3.21 21.67 -11.12
N TYR A 74 4.27 21.00 -11.60
CA TYR A 74 5.00 20.03 -10.78
C TYR A 74 5.45 20.65 -9.45
N ALA A 75 6.16 21.79 -9.49
CA ALA A 75 6.69 22.43 -8.29
C ALA A 75 5.59 22.84 -7.29
N VAL A 76 4.43 23.31 -7.78
CA VAL A 76 3.29 23.67 -6.91
C VAL A 76 2.75 22.45 -6.20
N HIS A 77 2.52 21.35 -6.92
CA HIS A 77 1.92 20.14 -6.34
C HIS A 77 2.91 19.35 -5.50
N ASP A 78 4.20 19.35 -5.87
CA ASP A 78 5.29 18.81 -5.08
C ASP A 78 5.34 19.47 -3.69
N ARG A 79 5.31 20.80 -3.66
CA ARG A 79 5.25 21.56 -2.40
C ARG A 79 3.98 21.27 -1.59
N ARG A 80 2.82 21.14 -2.24
CA ARG A 80 1.54 20.81 -1.55
C ARG A 80 1.62 19.45 -0.87
N LEU A 81 2.13 18.43 -1.57
CA LEU A 81 2.31 17.10 -0.99
C LEU A 81 3.33 17.11 0.15
N SER A 82 4.44 17.85 -0.01
CA SER A 82 5.46 17.99 1.04
C SER A 82 4.86 18.57 2.33
N PHE A 83 3.94 19.53 2.23
CA PHE A 83 3.21 20.04 3.40
C PHE A 83 2.29 18.99 4.02
N CYS A 84 1.57 18.19 3.24
CA CYS A 84 0.75 17.10 3.77
C CYS A 84 1.60 16.07 4.52
N ILE A 85 2.79 15.74 4.01
CA ILE A 85 3.75 14.85 4.67
C ILE A 85 4.19 15.44 6.02
N ALA A 86 4.59 16.72 6.04
CA ALA A 86 5.01 17.40 7.26
C ALA A 86 3.88 17.56 8.29
N GLU A 87 2.66 17.81 7.84
CA GLU A 87 1.46 17.87 8.69
C GLU A 87 1.14 16.51 9.29
N CYS A 88 1.18 15.45 8.49
CA CYS A 88 0.97 14.09 8.97
C CYS A 88 2.01 13.71 10.04
N ALA A 89 3.27 14.07 9.85
CA ALA A 89 4.32 13.88 10.84
C ALA A 89 3.99 14.55 12.17
N LYS A 90 3.56 15.81 12.15
CA LYS A 90 3.14 16.55 13.36
C LYS A 90 1.96 15.89 14.05
N ASN A 91 0.95 15.45 13.29
CA ASN A 91 -0.26 14.83 13.82
C ASN A 91 0.06 13.48 14.49
N VAL A 92 0.97 12.69 13.94
CA VAL A 92 1.43 11.44 14.57
C VAL A 92 2.19 11.76 15.85
N LEU A 93 3.16 12.68 15.81
CA LEU A 93 3.98 13.04 16.99
C LEU A 93 3.16 13.71 18.11
N ALA A 94 2.05 14.35 17.79
CA ALA A 94 1.15 14.90 18.80
C ALA A 94 0.44 13.83 19.65
N GLN A 95 0.37 12.60 19.16
CA GLN A 95 -0.29 11.47 19.84
C GLN A 95 0.66 10.63 20.70
N VAL A 96 1.98 10.81 20.55
CA VAL A 96 2.96 10.04 21.32
C VAL A 96 3.41 10.82 22.57
N PRO A 97 3.86 10.14 23.65
CA PRO A 97 4.42 10.78 24.83
C PRO A 97 5.63 11.66 24.52
N GLU A 98 5.88 12.68 25.33
CA GLU A 98 7.02 13.61 25.16
C GLU A 98 8.37 12.86 25.02
N THR A 99 8.55 11.76 25.76
CA THR A 99 9.75 10.91 25.73
C THR A 99 9.96 10.21 24.37
N HIS A 100 8.95 10.16 23.51
CA HIS A 100 8.99 9.50 22.18
C HIS A 100 8.89 10.50 21.01
N LYS A 101 8.83 11.82 21.27
CA LYS A 101 8.67 12.84 20.21
C LYS A 101 9.90 13.01 19.31
N ASN A 102 11.02 12.39 19.65
CA ASN A 102 12.23 12.40 18.84
C ASN A 102 12.51 10.99 18.32
N PRO A 103 11.86 10.55 17.22
CA PRO A 103 12.16 9.26 16.63
C PRO A 103 13.62 9.21 16.18
N HIS A 104 14.20 8.02 16.14
CA HIS A 104 15.59 7.84 15.70
C HIS A 104 15.79 8.27 14.25
N CYS A 105 14.80 8.00 13.40
CA CYS A 105 14.72 8.51 12.03
C CYS A 105 13.27 8.50 11.54
N ALA A 106 13.05 9.19 10.42
CA ALA A 106 11.81 9.09 9.67
C ALA A 106 12.02 8.32 8.37
N ILE A 107 11.00 7.59 7.97
CA ILE A 107 10.91 6.86 6.70
C ILE A 107 9.85 7.55 5.87
N VAL A 108 10.20 8.07 4.71
CA VAL A 108 9.28 8.83 3.87
C VAL A 108 9.14 8.16 2.52
N ASN A 109 7.97 7.61 2.26
CA ASN A 109 7.58 7.13 0.93
C ASN A 109 6.84 8.25 0.20
N THR A 110 7.46 8.76 -0.85
CA THR A 110 6.92 9.78 -1.75
C THR A 110 5.92 9.18 -2.75
N LEU A 111 5.14 10.03 -3.42
CA LEU A 111 4.14 9.59 -4.39
C LEU A 111 4.78 9.34 -5.75
N GLN A 112 4.68 8.11 -6.27
CA GLN A 112 5.09 7.81 -7.64
C GLN A 112 4.02 8.24 -8.64
N LEU A 113 4.32 9.26 -9.44
CA LEU A 113 3.44 9.73 -10.53
C LEU A 113 3.62 8.92 -11.81
N TYR A 114 4.84 8.50 -12.08
CA TYR A 114 5.19 7.77 -13.29
C TYR A 114 6.34 6.80 -13.02
N LYS A 115 6.32 5.66 -13.68
CA LYS A 115 7.41 4.68 -13.73
C LYS A 115 7.55 4.17 -15.16
N THR A 116 8.77 4.07 -15.66
CA THR A 116 9.02 3.45 -16.97
C THR A 116 8.56 1.99 -16.96
N PRO A 117 7.94 1.52 -18.07
CA PRO A 117 7.51 0.13 -18.17
C PRO A 117 8.66 -0.86 -17.94
N ALA A 118 8.34 -2.06 -17.47
CA ALA A 118 9.29 -3.15 -17.40
C ALA A 118 9.86 -3.44 -18.81
N GLY A 119 11.19 -3.57 -18.91
CA GLY A 119 11.88 -3.77 -20.19
C GLY A 119 12.24 -2.49 -20.95
N ALA A 120 11.92 -1.30 -20.43
CA ALA A 120 12.44 -0.06 -20.98
C ALA A 120 13.98 -0.02 -20.93
N GLN A 121 14.61 0.55 -21.96
CA GLN A 121 16.07 0.67 -22.04
C GLN A 121 16.64 1.56 -20.91
N GLU A 122 15.92 2.63 -20.57
CA GLU A 122 16.22 3.49 -19.43
C GLU A 122 15.14 3.32 -18.37
N ARG A 123 15.56 3.03 -17.14
CA ARG A 123 14.68 2.76 -16.01
C ARG A 123 14.70 3.95 -15.05
N TRP A 124 13.54 4.60 -14.89
CA TRP A 124 13.37 5.74 -13.99
C TRP A 124 11.92 5.88 -13.54
N CYS A 125 11.70 6.70 -12.51
CA CYS A 125 10.38 7.10 -12.05
C CYS A 125 10.34 8.61 -11.77
N LEU A 126 9.16 9.19 -11.85
CA LEU A 126 8.86 10.54 -11.38
C LEU A 126 8.07 10.44 -10.08
N GLU A 127 8.62 11.03 -9.04
CA GLU A 127 8.03 11.08 -7.71
C GLU A 127 7.58 12.49 -7.37
N LEU A 128 6.55 12.64 -6.55
CA LEU A 128 6.04 13.90 -6.01
C LEU A 128 6.18 13.88 -4.49
N GLY A 129 6.50 15.03 -3.89
CA GLY A 129 6.75 15.21 -2.48
C GLY A 129 8.22 15.23 -2.11
N ASP A 130 8.70 16.37 -1.59
CA ASP A 130 10.09 16.54 -1.17
C ASP A 130 10.28 16.06 0.28
N PRO A 131 11.05 14.97 0.51
CA PRO A 131 11.34 14.47 1.85
C PRO A 131 12.16 15.44 2.71
N LEU A 132 12.83 16.42 2.09
CA LEU A 132 13.56 17.48 2.81
C LEU A 132 12.61 18.29 3.72
N ALA A 133 11.36 18.51 3.30
CA ALA A 133 10.37 19.18 4.13
C ALA A 133 10.10 18.43 5.45
N ALA A 134 10.03 17.10 5.41
CA ALA A 134 9.91 16.28 6.60
C ALA A 134 11.20 16.33 7.45
N ALA A 135 12.37 16.22 6.83
CA ALA A 135 13.66 16.29 7.53
C ALA A 135 13.83 17.61 8.28
N MET A 136 13.53 18.75 7.62
CA MET A 136 13.59 20.07 8.25
C MET A 136 12.58 20.25 9.40
N ALA A 137 11.37 19.71 9.23
CA ALA A 137 10.32 19.81 10.27
C ALA A 137 10.64 18.94 11.50
N LEU A 138 11.21 17.77 11.29
CA LEU A 138 11.45 16.76 12.32
C LEU A 138 12.85 16.88 12.96
N LYS A 139 13.82 17.43 12.23
CA LYS A 139 15.27 17.50 12.63
C LYS A 139 15.85 16.11 12.97
N VAL A 140 15.42 15.08 12.24
CA VAL A 140 15.95 13.72 12.31
C VAL A 140 16.35 13.24 10.91
N PRO A 141 17.26 12.26 10.80
CA PRO A 141 17.58 11.66 9.51
C PRO A 141 16.33 11.07 8.84
N VAL A 142 16.20 11.28 7.53
CA VAL A 142 15.10 10.74 6.72
C VAL A 142 15.65 9.75 5.72
N LEU A 143 15.06 8.55 5.67
CA LEU A 143 15.30 7.53 4.66
C LEU A 143 14.15 7.55 3.64
N THR A 144 14.46 7.64 2.37
CA THR A 144 13.51 7.85 1.28
C THR A 144 14.01 7.27 -0.05
N GLY A 145 13.32 7.54 -1.17
CA GLY A 145 13.78 7.22 -2.53
C GLY A 145 13.80 5.73 -2.85
N PHE A 146 12.98 4.92 -2.18
CA PHE A 146 12.99 3.44 -2.29
C PHE A 146 12.76 2.94 -3.71
N MET A 147 11.77 3.50 -4.40
CA MET A 147 11.39 3.08 -5.75
C MET A 147 12.47 3.47 -6.77
N ARG A 148 12.99 4.69 -6.67
CA ARG A 148 14.09 5.18 -7.50
C ARG A 148 15.36 4.34 -7.29
N GLN A 149 15.70 4.07 -6.03
CA GLN A 149 16.86 3.24 -5.70
C GLN A 149 16.70 1.79 -6.22
N SER A 150 15.48 1.23 -6.14
CA SER A 150 15.18 -0.08 -6.73
C SER A 150 15.44 -0.08 -8.24
N LEU A 151 14.97 0.94 -8.97
CA LEU A 151 15.20 1.05 -10.43
C LEU A 151 16.68 1.22 -10.79
N LEU A 152 17.44 2.00 -10.01
CA LEU A 152 18.89 2.18 -10.21
C LEU A 152 19.70 0.89 -9.99
N ASN A 153 19.14 -0.07 -9.24
CA ASN A 153 19.71 -1.39 -8.98
C ASN A 153 19.05 -2.50 -9.82
N ASP A 154 18.51 -2.16 -10.99
CA ASP A 154 17.82 -3.08 -11.91
C ASP A 154 16.62 -3.82 -11.29
N GLY A 155 16.08 -3.30 -10.18
CA GLY A 155 14.88 -3.82 -9.53
C GLY A 155 13.59 -3.40 -10.23
N SER A 156 12.44 -3.78 -9.66
CA SER A 156 11.11 -3.51 -10.21
C SER A 156 10.65 -2.05 -10.04
N GLY A 157 11.29 -1.27 -9.16
CA GLY A 157 10.78 0.05 -8.75
C GLY A 157 9.60 -0.03 -7.79
N GLU A 158 9.45 -1.15 -7.10
CA GLU A 158 8.47 -1.35 -6.03
C GLU A 158 9.10 -1.06 -4.66
N LEU A 159 8.23 -0.87 -3.66
CA LEU A 159 8.67 -0.71 -2.27
C LEU A 159 9.31 -2.00 -1.74
N PRO A 160 10.40 -1.93 -0.98
CA PRO A 160 11.09 -3.10 -0.42
C PRO A 160 10.39 -3.62 0.85
N LEU A 161 9.21 -4.22 0.70
CA LEU A 161 8.34 -4.61 1.83
C LEU A 161 8.63 -6.01 2.40
N ALA A 162 9.45 -6.83 1.74
CA ALA A 162 9.60 -8.26 2.06
C ALA A 162 9.94 -8.52 3.55
N ASP A 163 10.92 -7.81 4.11
CA ASP A 163 11.29 -7.97 5.51
C ASP A 163 10.22 -7.46 6.47
N GLY A 164 9.48 -6.43 6.07
CA GLY A 164 8.33 -5.95 6.81
C GLY A 164 7.21 -6.99 6.86
N HIS A 165 6.92 -7.63 5.73
CA HIS A 165 5.96 -8.72 5.68
C HIS A 165 6.37 -9.87 6.60
N ARG A 166 7.66 -10.25 6.62
CA ARG A 166 8.19 -11.28 7.53
C ARG A 166 8.04 -10.89 9.00
N ALA A 167 8.35 -9.64 9.34
CA ALA A 167 8.21 -9.15 10.72
C ALA A 167 6.74 -9.15 11.19
N ILE A 168 5.79 -8.87 10.31
CA ILE A 168 4.35 -8.95 10.61
C ILE A 168 3.92 -10.41 10.68
N ALA A 169 4.37 -11.26 9.76
CA ALA A 169 4.10 -12.70 9.74
C ALA A 169 4.52 -13.39 11.04
N ALA A 170 5.69 -13.03 11.58
CA ALA A 170 6.18 -13.55 12.86
C ALA A 170 5.21 -13.24 14.02
N LYS A 171 4.51 -12.10 13.98
CA LYS A 171 3.50 -11.73 14.98
C LYS A 171 2.16 -12.46 14.75
N ALA A 172 1.80 -12.70 13.49
CA ALA A 172 0.58 -13.41 13.12
C ALA A 172 0.64 -14.91 13.45
N GLY A 173 1.82 -15.51 13.34
CA GLY A 173 2.07 -16.94 13.54
C GLY A 173 1.62 -17.81 12.36
N GLY A 174 2.43 -18.78 11.98
CA GLY A 174 2.15 -19.66 10.83
C GLY A 174 2.33 -19.00 9.47
N ASP A 175 1.71 -19.56 8.44
CA ASP A 175 1.69 -18.96 7.11
C ASP A 175 0.89 -17.66 7.12
N PHE A 176 1.47 -16.61 6.56
CA PHE A 176 0.89 -15.28 6.53
C PHE A 176 0.53 -14.90 5.10
N ILE A 177 -0.76 -14.81 4.83
CA ILE A 177 -1.30 -14.42 3.53
C ILE A 177 -2.09 -13.13 3.74
N ILE A 178 -1.71 -12.08 3.05
CA ILE A 178 -2.32 -10.77 3.19
C ILE A 178 -2.73 -10.19 1.85
N ALA A 179 -3.97 -9.71 1.76
CA ALA A 179 -4.44 -8.87 0.69
C ALA A 179 -4.57 -7.42 1.19
N ASN A 180 -3.74 -6.53 0.69
CA ASN A 180 -3.89 -5.09 0.89
C ASN A 180 -4.81 -4.54 -0.19
N ILE A 181 -6.05 -4.22 0.18
CA ILE A 181 -7.11 -3.77 -0.72
C ILE A 181 -7.16 -2.24 -0.70
N GLY A 182 -6.24 -1.63 -1.42
CA GLY A 182 -6.24 -0.22 -1.75
C GLY A 182 -7.05 0.05 -3.03
N ILE A 183 -6.77 1.15 -3.72
CA ILE A 183 -7.29 1.41 -5.07
C ILE A 183 -6.85 0.30 -6.04
N LEU A 184 -5.59 -0.08 -6.00
CA LEU A 184 -5.09 -1.34 -6.54
C LEU A 184 -4.92 -2.31 -5.37
N SER A 185 -5.19 -3.57 -5.61
CA SER A 185 -4.98 -4.63 -4.64
C SER A 185 -3.64 -5.31 -4.86
N ARG A 186 -2.94 -5.55 -3.76
CA ARG A 186 -1.66 -6.25 -3.71
C ARG A 186 -1.74 -7.40 -2.72
N MET A 187 -1.08 -8.50 -3.03
CA MET A 187 -1.01 -9.66 -2.16
C MET A 187 0.43 -10.00 -1.82
N ALA A 188 0.67 -10.34 -0.56
CA ALA A 188 1.92 -10.94 -0.12
C ALA A 188 1.65 -12.28 0.58
N ILE A 189 2.55 -13.25 0.38
CA ILE A 189 2.52 -14.57 1.03
C ILE A 189 3.88 -14.82 1.65
N VAL A 190 3.91 -15.07 2.96
CA VAL A 190 5.09 -15.47 3.71
C VAL A 190 4.81 -16.83 4.32
N LEU A 191 5.55 -17.84 3.90
CA LEU A 191 5.39 -19.21 4.42
C LEU A 191 6.19 -19.38 5.72
N ALA A 192 5.60 -20.05 6.69
CA ALA A 192 6.27 -20.39 7.94
C ALA A 192 7.49 -21.29 7.64
N GLY A 193 8.64 -20.90 8.19
CA GLY A 193 9.89 -21.64 7.97
C GLY A 193 10.65 -21.31 6.68
N ASP A 194 10.06 -20.59 5.74
CA ASP A 194 10.78 -20.07 4.56
C ASP A 194 11.15 -18.60 4.75
N GLN A 195 12.42 -18.36 5.08
CA GLN A 195 12.94 -17.01 5.28
C GLN A 195 13.30 -16.28 3.97
N LYS A 196 13.27 -16.95 2.82
CA LYS A 196 13.81 -16.41 1.56
C LYS A 196 12.76 -16.00 0.54
N ALA A 197 11.58 -16.60 0.53
CA ALA A 197 10.57 -16.36 -0.48
C ALA A 197 9.32 -15.73 0.13
N ALA A 198 9.19 -14.42 0.02
CA ALA A 198 7.89 -13.78 0.13
C ALA A 198 7.36 -13.56 -1.29
N PHE A 199 6.21 -14.15 -1.61
CA PHE A 199 5.45 -13.73 -2.80
C PHE A 199 4.93 -12.32 -2.54
N ASP A 200 5.07 -11.43 -3.50
CA ASP A 200 4.53 -10.07 -3.45
C ASP A 200 4.18 -9.63 -4.87
N SER A 201 2.92 -9.30 -5.12
CA SER A 201 2.41 -8.96 -6.45
C SER A 201 1.15 -8.12 -6.39
N ASP A 202 0.99 -7.22 -7.36
CA ASP A 202 -0.31 -6.67 -7.66
C ASP A 202 -1.24 -7.77 -8.19
N ILE A 203 -2.50 -7.71 -7.80
CA ILE A 203 -3.52 -8.69 -8.19
C ILE A 203 -4.64 -8.10 -9.03
N GLY A 204 -4.78 -6.79 -9.06
CA GLY A 204 -5.75 -6.09 -9.90
C GLY A 204 -6.34 -4.84 -9.25
N PRO A 205 -7.48 -4.36 -9.78
CA PRO A 205 -8.20 -3.24 -9.19
C PRO A 205 -8.81 -3.67 -7.85
N GLY A 206 -8.48 -2.92 -6.80
CA GLY A 206 -9.10 -3.08 -5.50
C GLY A 206 -10.39 -2.26 -5.41
N THR A 207 -10.33 -1.10 -4.74
CA THR A 207 -11.47 -0.21 -4.64
C THR A 207 -11.63 0.74 -5.83
N LEU A 208 -10.72 0.73 -6.80
CA LEU A 208 -10.76 1.61 -7.98
C LEU A 208 -12.11 1.56 -8.71
N LEU A 209 -12.49 0.36 -9.15
CA LEU A 209 -13.72 0.18 -9.91
C LEU A 209 -14.95 0.34 -9.02
N LEU A 210 -14.84 -0.01 -7.74
CA LEU A 210 -15.87 0.17 -6.75
C LEU A 210 -16.18 1.66 -6.55
N ASN A 211 -15.16 2.50 -6.41
CA ASN A 211 -15.32 3.94 -6.23
C ASN A 211 -15.91 4.61 -7.47
N LEU A 212 -15.52 4.17 -8.68
CA LEU A 212 -16.13 4.66 -9.92
C LEU A 212 -17.62 4.29 -10.00
N ALA A 213 -17.96 3.03 -9.72
CA ALA A 213 -19.36 2.57 -9.74
C ALA A 213 -20.20 3.18 -8.60
N ALA A 214 -19.62 3.42 -7.42
CA ALA A 214 -20.28 4.07 -6.31
C ALA A 214 -20.69 5.53 -6.65
N ARG A 215 -19.87 6.25 -7.41
CA ARG A 215 -20.22 7.59 -7.91
C ARG A 215 -21.41 7.51 -8.87
N GLU A 216 -21.47 6.48 -9.74
CA GLU A 216 -22.63 6.23 -10.61
C GLU A 216 -23.90 5.86 -9.81
N CYS A 217 -23.74 5.21 -8.65
CA CYS A 217 -24.82 4.92 -7.71
C CYS A 217 -25.30 6.15 -6.92
N GLY A 218 -24.62 7.29 -7.03
CA GLY A 218 -24.92 8.49 -6.26
C GLY A 218 -24.46 8.44 -4.79
N CYS A 219 -23.46 7.59 -4.46
CA CYS A 219 -22.86 7.57 -3.13
C CYS A 219 -22.16 8.91 -2.85
N ALA A 220 -22.63 9.61 -1.80
CA ALA A 220 -22.25 11.01 -1.51
C ALA A 220 -20.73 11.20 -1.30
N GLU A 221 -20.04 10.20 -0.77
CA GLU A 221 -18.59 10.25 -0.48
C GLU A 221 -17.71 9.83 -1.66
N GLY A 222 -18.33 9.46 -2.81
CA GLY A 222 -17.62 8.95 -3.96
C GLY A 222 -17.08 7.52 -3.81
N PHE A 223 -17.45 6.83 -2.72
CA PHE A 223 -17.18 5.42 -2.46
C PHE A 223 -18.36 4.76 -1.71
N ASP A 224 -18.44 3.45 -1.74
CA ASP A 224 -19.49 2.67 -1.07
C ASP A 224 -19.08 2.40 0.40
N ARG A 225 -19.57 3.25 1.31
CA ARG A 225 -19.29 3.10 2.73
C ARG A 225 -19.83 1.77 3.24
N ASP A 226 -18.96 0.99 3.88
CA ASP A 226 -19.26 -0.32 4.46
C ASP A 226 -19.83 -1.36 3.47
N GLY A 227 -19.76 -1.08 2.15
CA GLY A 227 -20.29 -1.95 1.11
C GLY A 227 -21.82 -1.99 1.00
N THR A 228 -22.52 -1.03 1.61
CA THR A 228 -23.99 -1.05 1.74
C THR A 228 -24.73 -0.97 0.42
N ALA A 229 -24.23 -0.20 -0.54
CA ALA A 229 -24.82 -0.12 -1.87
C ALA A 229 -24.61 -1.41 -2.67
N ALA A 230 -23.41 -2.00 -2.59
CA ALA A 230 -23.12 -3.29 -3.23
C ALA A 230 -23.97 -4.43 -2.64
N LEU A 231 -24.18 -4.46 -1.31
CA LEU A 231 -25.06 -5.44 -0.65
C LEU A 231 -26.53 -5.36 -1.11
N SER A 232 -26.97 -4.22 -1.64
CA SER A 232 -28.32 -4.03 -2.16
C SER A 232 -28.47 -4.36 -3.65
N GLY A 233 -27.38 -4.67 -4.35
CA GLY A 233 -27.35 -5.10 -5.74
C GLY A 233 -27.23 -6.61 -5.88
N THR A 234 -27.37 -7.08 -7.11
CA THR A 234 -27.23 -8.49 -7.50
C THR A 234 -25.99 -8.68 -8.35
N VAL A 235 -25.17 -9.69 -8.06
CA VAL A 235 -24.01 -10.06 -8.88
C VAL A 235 -24.48 -10.67 -10.19
N HIS A 236 -23.89 -10.21 -11.30
CA HIS A 236 -24.17 -10.75 -12.62
C HIS A 236 -23.01 -11.65 -13.06
N ASP A 237 -23.17 -12.96 -12.93
CA ASP A 237 -22.12 -13.95 -13.16
C ASP A 237 -21.49 -13.86 -14.56
N ALA A 238 -22.30 -13.68 -15.63
CA ALA A 238 -21.78 -13.57 -16.97
C ALA A 238 -20.88 -12.33 -17.16
N ALA A 239 -21.19 -11.22 -16.49
CA ALA A 239 -20.33 -10.03 -16.52
C ALA A 239 -19.05 -10.23 -15.70
N LEU A 240 -19.15 -10.90 -14.55
CA LEU A 240 -18.00 -11.27 -13.72
C LEU A 240 -17.02 -12.16 -14.52
N GLU A 241 -17.49 -13.23 -15.14
CA GLU A 241 -16.65 -14.14 -15.94
C GLU A 241 -16.05 -13.43 -17.17
N ALA A 242 -16.80 -12.51 -17.83
CA ALA A 242 -16.27 -11.70 -18.92
C ALA A 242 -15.09 -10.82 -18.48
N LEU A 243 -15.16 -10.22 -17.28
CA LEU A 243 -14.04 -9.44 -16.73
C LEU A 243 -12.87 -10.33 -16.36
N MET A 244 -13.11 -11.49 -15.73
CA MET A 244 -12.06 -12.43 -15.34
C MET A 244 -11.30 -13.01 -16.53
N SER A 245 -11.93 -13.08 -17.73
CA SER A 245 -11.32 -13.60 -18.96
C SER A 245 -10.41 -12.61 -19.70
N LEU A 246 -10.30 -11.37 -19.24
CA LEU A 246 -9.43 -10.37 -19.89
C LEU A 246 -7.95 -10.73 -19.72
N ASP A 247 -7.17 -10.51 -20.77
CA ASP A 247 -5.76 -10.94 -20.89
C ASP A 247 -4.90 -10.60 -19.69
N TRP A 248 -5.07 -9.39 -19.12
CA TRP A 248 -4.24 -8.99 -17.98
C TRP A 248 -4.44 -9.92 -16.76
N PHE A 249 -5.67 -10.38 -16.50
CA PHE A 249 -5.97 -11.24 -15.35
C PHE A 249 -5.50 -12.68 -15.56
N LEU A 250 -5.34 -13.10 -16.79
CA LEU A 250 -4.84 -14.43 -17.16
C LEU A 250 -3.30 -14.54 -17.08
N LYS A 251 -2.58 -13.43 -17.07
CA LYS A 251 -1.11 -13.43 -16.96
C LYS A 251 -0.63 -14.12 -15.70
N PRO A 252 0.57 -14.76 -15.74
CA PRO A 252 1.20 -15.31 -14.54
C PRO A 252 1.60 -14.20 -13.56
N PHE A 253 1.75 -14.56 -12.29
CA PHE A 253 2.36 -13.71 -11.27
C PHE A 253 3.90 -13.83 -11.28
N PRO A 254 4.65 -12.85 -10.77
CA PRO A 254 4.16 -11.56 -10.26
C PRO A 254 3.72 -10.62 -11.38
N LYS A 255 2.78 -9.72 -11.06
CA LYS A 255 2.23 -8.72 -11.98
C LYS A 255 2.49 -7.31 -11.45
N GLU A 256 2.60 -6.37 -12.38
CA GLU A 256 2.59 -4.94 -12.07
C GLU A 256 1.29 -4.33 -12.60
N ALA A 257 0.58 -3.61 -11.76
CA ALA A 257 -0.66 -2.92 -12.08
C ALA A 257 -0.45 -1.41 -12.15
N THR A 258 -1.15 -0.78 -13.09
CA THR A 258 -1.26 0.68 -13.13
C THR A 258 -2.73 1.08 -13.18
N PHE A 259 -3.04 2.28 -12.72
CA PHE A 259 -4.38 2.84 -12.78
C PHE A 259 -4.96 2.81 -14.19
N ALA A 260 -4.14 3.19 -15.18
CA ALA A 260 -4.53 3.27 -16.58
C ALA A 260 -5.03 1.94 -17.17
N ILE A 261 -4.48 0.80 -16.70
CA ILE A 261 -4.88 -0.54 -17.19
C ILE A 261 -6.36 -0.83 -16.86
N PHE A 262 -6.86 -0.41 -15.71
CA PHE A 262 -8.15 -0.86 -15.20
C PHE A 262 -9.27 0.17 -15.32
N ARG A 263 -8.93 1.46 -15.43
CA ARG A 263 -9.91 2.54 -15.46
C ARG A 263 -11.05 2.32 -16.44
N GLY A 264 -10.72 1.86 -17.67
CA GLY A 264 -11.70 1.59 -18.72
C GLY A 264 -12.65 0.44 -18.42
N LEU A 265 -12.31 -0.44 -17.46
CA LEU A 265 -13.12 -1.62 -17.18
C LEU A 265 -14.50 -1.28 -16.59
N CYS A 266 -14.65 -0.13 -15.94
CA CYS A 266 -15.95 0.31 -15.43
C CYS A 266 -16.97 0.53 -16.56
N SER A 267 -16.50 0.79 -17.77
CA SER A 267 -17.32 0.93 -18.99
C SER A 267 -17.29 -0.31 -19.90
N HIS A 268 -16.86 -1.47 -19.36
CA HIS A 268 -16.84 -2.70 -20.15
C HIS A 268 -18.25 -3.09 -20.61
N GLY A 269 -18.39 -3.58 -21.86
CA GLY A 269 -19.67 -3.86 -22.48
C GLY A 269 -20.59 -4.81 -21.70
N SER A 270 -20.01 -5.76 -20.96
CA SER A 270 -20.78 -6.67 -20.10
C SER A 270 -21.44 -5.99 -18.89
N LEU A 271 -20.94 -4.83 -18.47
CA LEU A 271 -21.48 -4.05 -17.37
C LEU A 271 -22.53 -3.02 -17.79
N THR A 272 -22.56 -2.67 -19.09
CA THR A 272 -23.46 -1.64 -19.63
C THR A 272 -24.94 -1.88 -19.35
N PRO A 273 -25.48 -3.13 -19.46
CA PRO A 273 -26.90 -3.38 -19.23
C PRO A 273 -27.30 -3.44 -17.75
N LEU A 274 -26.33 -3.38 -16.82
CA LEU A 274 -26.61 -3.54 -15.42
C LEU A 274 -27.09 -2.24 -14.77
N SER A 275 -27.96 -2.36 -13.77
CA SER A 275 -28.27 -1.22 -12.91
C SER A 275 -27.01 -0.75 -12.18
N PRO A 276 -26.91 0.53 -11.75
CA PRO A 276 -25.73 1.00 -11.03
C PRO A 276 -25.40 0.15 -9.78
N ARG A 277 -26.41 -0.34 -9.06
CA ARG A 277 -26.21 -1.20 -7.87
C ARG A 277 -25.72 -2.60 -8.24
N ASP A 278 -26.29 -3.22 -9.28
CA ASP A 278 -25.85 -4.54 -9.75
C ASP A 278 -24.44 -4.47 -10.34
N LYS A 279 -24.12 -3.39 -11.04
CA LYS A 279 -22.78 -3.10 -11.51
C LYS A 279 -21.79 -3.01 -10.33
N LEU A 280 -22.13 -2.26 -9.28
CA LEU A 280 -21.29 -2.13 -8.08
C LEU A 280 -21.13 -3.48 -7.36
N ALA A 281 -22.22 -4.25 -7.17
CA ALA A 281 -22.18 -5.59 -6.59
C ALA A 281 -21.28 -6.54 -7.40
N THR A 282 -21.41 -6.53 -8.74
CA THR A 282 -20.60 -7.35 -9.65
C THR A 282 -19.13 -6.99 -9.58
N LEU A 283 -18.78 -5.69 -9.56
CA LEU A 283 -17.41 -5.23 -9.44
C LEU A 283 -16.81 -5.52 -8.05
N THR A 284 -17.63 -5.51 -6.99
CA THR A 284 -17.20 -5.91 -5.64
C THR A 284 -16.87 -7.41 -5.60
N ALA A 285 -17.74 -8.25 -6.18
CA ALA A 285 -17.49 -9.68 -6.34
C ALA A 285 -16.23 -9.94 -7.21
N PHE A 286 -16.03 -9.14 -8.26
CA PHE A 286 -14.84 -9.23 -9.11
C PHE A 286 -13.54 -8.95 -8.32
N SER A 287 -13.50 -7.89 -7.52
CA SER A 287 -12.32 -7.59 -6.68
C SER A 287 -12.05 -8.72 -5.67
N ALA A 288 -13.08 -9.28 -5.05
CA ALA A 288 -12.95 -10.42 -4.16
C ALA A 288 -12.47 -11.69 -4.90
N ARG A 289 -12.98 -11.94 -6.13
CA ARG A 289 -12.59 -13.09 -6.94
C ARG A 289 -11.12 -13.03 -7.35
N LEU A 290 -10.56 -11.86 -7.64
CA LEU A 290 -9.15 -11.70 -7.95
C LEU A 290 -8.27 -12.11 -6.76
N ILE A 291 -8.68 -11.78 -5.52
CA ILE A 291 -7.98 -12.21 -4.30
C ILE A 291 -8.03 -13.73 -4.17
N PHE A 292 -9.22 -14.32 -4.32
CA PHE A 292 -9.40 -15.77 -4.22
C PHE A 292 -8.56 -16.52 -5.27
N ASP A 293 -8.58 -16.08 -6.54
CA ASP A 293 -7.84 -16.73 -7.61
C ASP A 293 -6.33 -16.58 -7.43
N CYS A 294 -5.84 -15.46 -6.88
CA CYS A 294 -4.43 -15.31 -6.55
C CYS A 294 -4.01 -16.30 -5.45
N VAL A 295 -4.75 -16.37 -4.34
CA VAL A 295 -4.46 -17.34 -3.27
C VAL A 295 -4.48 -18.76 -3.82
N ARG A 296 -5.47 -19.12 -4.63
CA ARG A 296 -5.59 -20.46 -5.20
C ARG A 296 -4.42 -20.84 -6.13
N ARG A 297 -3.82 -19.87 -6.80
CA ARG A 297 -2.68 -20.09 -7.72
C ARG A 297 -1.35 -20.16 -6.99
N GLU A 298 -1.16 -19.31 -5.98
CA GLU A 298 0.14 -19.08 -5.36
C GLU A 298 0.29 -19.77 -3.99
N TYR A 299 -0.82 -20.18 -3.35
CA TYR A 299 -0.82 -20.90 -2.09
C TYR A 299 -1.44 -22.28 -2.24
N LYS A 300 -0.62 -23.32 -2.05
CA LYS A 300 -1.01 -24.71 -2.38
C LYS A 300 -2.03 -25.32 -1.43
N ASP A 301 -2.02 -24.93 -0.15
CA ASP A 301 -2.86 -25.55 0.88
C ASP A 301 -3.99 -24.60 1.34
N ILE A 302 -4.94 -24.33 0.44
CA ILE A 302 -6.12 -23.50 0.78
C ILE A 302 -6.95 -24.13 1.89
N SER A 303 -7.02 -25.48 1.95
CA SER A 303 -7.80 -26.16 2.98
C SER A 303 -7.21 -25.97 4.37
N GLY A 304 -5.88 -25.94 4.48
CA GLY A 304 -5.13 -25.65 5.69
C GLY A 304 -4.95 -24.16 5.99
N LEU A 305 -5.49 -23.26 5.17
CA LEU A 305 -5.41 -21.82 5.41
C LEU A 305 -6.00 -21.45 6.77
N ASN A 306 -5.17 -20.93 7.67
CA ASN A 306 -5.61 -20.48 8.99
C ASN A 306 -6.33 -19.12 8.91
N ALA A 307 -5.77 -18.18 8.15
CA ALA A 307 -6.34 -16.86 7.96
C ALA A 307 -5.86 -16.21 6.64
N LEU A 308 -6.76 -15.52 5.97
CA LEU A 308 -6.46 -14.50 5.00
C LEU A 308 -6.58 -13.14 5.68
N TRP A 309 -5.46 -12.45 5.81
CA TRP A 309 -5.42 -11.12 6.40
C TRP A 309 -5.82 -10.06 5.37
N ILE A 310 -6.61 -9.09 5.80
CA ILE A 310 -7.08 -8.00 4.94
C ILE A 310 -6.60 -6.66 5.50
N ALA A 311 -6.02 -5.85 4.62
CA ALA A 311 -5.58 -4.48 4.88
C ALA A 311 -6.10 -3.52 3.81
N GLY A 312 -5.84 -2.21 4.00
CA GLY A 312 -6.29 -1.14 3.12
C GLY A 312 -7.77 -0.78 3.33
N GLY A 313 -8.24 0.24 2.63
CA GLY A 313 -9.61 0.74 2.77
C GLY A 313 -10.70 -0.28 2.43
N GLY A 314 -10.38 -1.26 1.57
CA GLY A 314 -11.30 -2.36 1.25
C GLY A 314 -11.61 -3.29 2.41
N ALA A 315 -10.80 -3.26 3.49
CA ALA A 315 -11.07 -4.02 4.71
C ALA A 315 -12.38 -3.63 5.42
N HIS A 316 -12.89 -2.43 5.14
CA HIS A 316 -14.15 -1.93 5.69
C HIS A 316 -15.36 -2.25 4.80
N ASN A 317 -15.16 -2.78 3.59
CA ASN A 317 -16.24 -3.11 2.68
C ASN A 317 -16.83 -4.48 3.01
N GLN A 318 -17.96 -4.50 3.74
CA GLN A 318 -18.58 -5.74 4.20
C GLN A 318 -19.06 -6.63 3.05
N ALA A 319 -19.48 -6.05 1.92
CA ALA A 319 -19.87 -6.84 0.75
C ALA A 319 -18.68 -7.65 0.21
N LEU A 320 -17.49 -7.01 0.12
CA LEU A 320 -16.26 -7.68 -0.31
C LEU A 320 -15.84 -8.78 0.69
N ILE A 321 -15.89 -8.49 1.99
CA ILE A 321 -15.59 -9.47 3.04
C ILE A 321 -16.52 -10.66 2.95
N ASN A 322 -17.84 -10.44 2.78
CA ASN A 322 -18.81 -11.52 2.66
C ASN A 322 -18.51 -12.45 1.47
N TYR A 323 -18.10 -11.90 0.30
CA TYR A 323 -17.70 -12.74 -0.84
C TYR A 323 -16.45 -13.57 -0.53
N LEU A 324 -15.47 -13.00 0.16
CA LEU A 324 -14.28 -13.76 0.59
C LEU A 324 -14.64 -14.85 1.58
N GLU A 325 -15.52 -14.60 2.54
CA GLU A 325 -15.96 -15.61 3.51
C GLU A 325 -16.70 -16.79 2.86
N VAL A 326 -17.46 -16.52 1.78
CA VAL A 326 -18.11 -17.61 1.01
C VAL A 326 -17.07 -18.57 0.41
N TRP A 327 -15.94 -18.08 -0.06
CA TRP A 327 -14.93 -18.91 -0.73
C TRP A 327 -13.88 -19.50 0.21
N PHE A 328 -13.49 -18.76 1.24
CA PHE A 328 -12.46 -19.22 2.19
C PHE A 328 -13.03 -19.88 3.44
N GLY A 329 -14.28 -19.65 3.75
CA GLY A 329 -14.97 -20.09 4.96
C GLY A 329 -15.08 -19.00 6.03
N ALA A 330 -16.16 -19.05 6.77
CA ALA A 330 -16.45 -18.11 7.84
C ALA A 330 -15.33 -18.11 8.91
N GLY A 331 -14.93 -16.92 9.33
CA GLY A 331 -13.91 -16.72 10.37
C GLY A 331 -12.46 -16.88 9.88
N LYS A 332 -12.23 -17.17 8.59
CA LYS A 332 -10.88 -17.18 8.01
C LYS A 332 -10.42 -15.81 7.51
N ILE A 333 -11.34 -14.88 7.30
CA ILE A 333 -11.01 -13.50 6.89
C ILE A 333 -10.77 -12.67 8.14
N LYS A 334 -9.55 -12.14 8.28
CA LYS A 334 -9.13 -11.37 9.46
C LYS A 334 -8.62 -10.00 9.08
N SER A 335 -8.98 -9.00 9.86
CA SER A 335 -8.43 -7.66 9.72
C SER A 335 -7.05 -7.57 10.35
N THR A 336 -6.12 -6.81 9.73
CA THR A 336 -4.82 -6.49 10.35
C THR A 336 -4.96 -5.72 11.67
N ALA A 337 -6.14 -5.14 11.96
CA ALA A 337 -6.44 -4.56 13.26
C ALA A 337 -6.30 -5.56 14.42
N GLU A 338 -6.55 -6.86 14.18
CA GLU A 338 -6.33 -7.93 15.16
C GLU A 338 -4.84 -8.14 15.52
N LEU A 339 -3.94 -7.70 14.63
CA LEU A 339 -2.49 -7.66 14.88
C LEU A 339 -2.03 -6.32 15.49
N GLY A 340 -2.96 -5.40 15.78
CA GLY A 340 -2.67 -4.05 16.24
C GLY A 340 -2.17 -3.13 15.12
N ILE A 341 -2.49 -3.44 13.85
CA ILE A 341 -2.18 -2.63 12.68
C ILE A 341 -3.48 -2.11 12.10
N PRO A 342 -3.79 -0.79 12.17
CA PRO A 342 -4.92 -0.25 11.43
C PRO A 342 -4.84 -0.65 9.95
N PRO A 343 -5.92 -1.12 9.32
CA PRO A 343 -5.86 -1.64 7.94
C PRO A 343 -5.19 -0.69 6.95
N GLU A 344 -5.46 0.61 7.05
CA GLU A 344 -4.88 1.63 6.20
C GLU A 344 -3.39 1.87 6.45
N ALA A 345 -2.92 1.52 7.65
CA ALA A 345 -1.54 1.70 8.09
C ALA A 345 -0.63 0.50 7.77
N TYR A 346 -1.13 -0.52 7.08
CA TYR A 346 -0.36 -1.74 6.78
C TYR A 346 0.91 -1.46 5.97
N ILE A 347 0.79 -0.76 4.85
CA ILE A 347 1.95 -0.46 3.97
C ILE A 347 3.02 0.37 4.71
N PRO A 348 2.70 1.50 5.36
CA PRO A 348 3.72 2.23 6.11
C PRO A 348 4.31 1.40 7.26
N THR A 349 3.53 0.54 7.91
CA THR A 349 4.05 -0.37 8.95
C THR A 349 5.04 -1.38 8.36
N ALA A 350 4.69 -2.04 7.27
CA ALA A 350 5.58 -2.98 6.59
C ALA A 350 6.87 -2.30 6.11
N LEU A 351 6.78 -1.09 5.54
CA LEU A 351 7.93 -0.32 5.10
C LEU A 351 8.85 0.07 6.28
N GLY A 352 8.26 0.51 7.40
CA GLY A 352 9.03 0.86 8.60
C GLY A 352 9.77 -0.33 9.19
N LEU A 353 9.13 -1.50 9.24
CA LEU A 353 9.75 -2.73 9.72
C LEU A 353 10.84 -3.24 8.77
N ALA A 354 10.64 -3.10 7.45
CA ALA A 354 11.68 -3.41 6.47
C ALA A 354 12.88 -2.46 6.62
N ALA A 355 12.65 -1.16 6.85
CA ALA A 355 13.72 -0.20 7.12
C ALA A 355 14.47 -0.53 8.42
N ALA A 356 13.77 -0.97 9.46
CA ALA A 356 14.41 -1.43 10.70
C ALA A 356 15.32 -2.64 10.45
N SER A 357 14.85 -3.65 9.71
CA SER A 357 15.65 -4.80 9.30
C SER A 357 16.90 -4.38 8.52
N TYR A 358 16.75 -3.47 7.56
CA TYR A 358 17.87 -2.89 6.82
C TYR A 358 18.89 -2.21 7.77
N LEU A 359 18.43 -1.38 8.70
CA LEU A 359 19.31 -0.67 9.66
C LEU A 359 20.05 -1.62 10.60
N ASP A 360 19.40 -2.72 11.00
CA ASP A 360 20.01 -3.75 11.85
C ASP A 360 21.11 -4.52 11.12
N ASN A 361 20.97 -4.69 9.81
CA ASN A 361 21.87 -5.46 8.95
C ASN A 361 22.86 -4.61 8.15
N ALA A 362 22.66 -3.31 8.03
CA ALA A 362 23.50 -2.41 7.24
C ALA A 362 24.99 -2.54 7.62
N GLY A 363 25.84 -2.81 6.64
CA GLY A 363 27.27 -3.01 6.81
C GLY A 363 27.69 -4.44 7.16
N LYS A 364 26.78 -5.43 7.24
CA LYS A 364 27.12 -6.85 7.33
C LYS A 364 27.31 -7.48 5.96
N ASP A 365 26.67 -6.94 4.93
CA ASP A 365 26.80 -7.37 3.53
C ASP A 365 26.98 -6.16 2.59
N ALA A 366 28.07 -6.17 1.81
CA ALA A 366 28.35 -5.09 0.85
C ALA A 366 27.37 -5.04 -0.35
N ARG A 367 26.41 -5.97 -0.43
CA ARG A 367 25.39 -6.07 -1.50
C ARG A 367 24.10 -5.35 -1.18
N GLU A 368 23.95 -4.79 0.03
CA GLU A 368 22.75 -4.07 0.46
C GLU A 368 22.82 -2.56 0.20
N ALA A 369 23.63 -2.10 -0.73
CA ALA A 369 23.68 -0.72 -1.19
C ALA A 369 22.45 -0.37 -2.04
N GLY A 370 21.22 -0.40 -1.46
CA GLY A 370 20.07 -0.20 -2.33
C GLY A 370 18.71 -0.11 -1.69
N PHE A 371 18.62 0.05 -0.37
CA PHE A 371 17.30 0.15 0.28
C PHE A 371 16.64 1.52 0.07
N GLY A 372 17.42 2.62 0.04
CA GLY A 372 16.91 3.99 -0.10
C GLY A 372 18.01 5.03 0.03
N GLU A 373 17.62 6.30 0.00
CA GLU A 373 18.49 7.46 0.10
C GLU A 373 18.32 8.17 1.43
N TRP A 374 19.41 8.75 1.97
CA TRP A 374 19.38 9.51 3.21
C TRP A 374 19.32 11.00 2.95
N VAL A 375 18.37 11.69 3.58
CA VAL A 375 18.33 13.14 3.72
C VAL A 375 18.73 13.47 5.14
N LEU A 376 19.86 14.16 5.29
CA LEU A 376 20.43 14.58 6.57
C LEU A 376 20.29 16.10 6.72
N THR A 377 19.85 16.56 7.89
CA THR A 377 19.73 17.97 8.25
C THR A 377 20.84 18.39 9.22
#